data_96388efba68f77afbf776d7f387151ae
#
_entry.id   96388efba68f77afbf776d7f387151ae
#
_cell.length_a   1.000
_cell.length_b   1.000
_cell.length_c   1.000
_cell.angle_alpha   90.00
_cell.angle_beta   90.00
_cell.angle_gamma   90.00
#
_symmetry.space_group_name_H-M   'P 1'
#
loop_
_entity.id
_entity.type
_entity.pdbx_description
1 polymer ?
#
loop_
_entity_poly.entity_id
_entity_poly.type
_entity_poly.pdbx_seq_one_letter_code
_entity_poly.pdbx_strand_id
1 'polypeptide(L)'
;MTQRPLLMIPGPVEISPAVQAAHDGPVPGHLAPDLIEAYRSALHDMRALWQAPAEAQPFLVPGSGTLAMDMAAANLVGPGDRALVVGTGYFSDRMAEILRRHGADAAMVSAEPGRPVALEAVKERSEEHTSEL
;
A
#
# COMPACT_ATOMS: atom_id res chain seq x y z
N MET A 1 -11.38 17.68 -32.34
CA MET A 1 -10.83 17.31 -31.01
C MET A 1 -11.08 15.81 -30.84
N THR A 2 -10.07 15.00 -30.95
CA THR A 2 -10.17 13.56 -30.66
C THR A 2 -10.42 13.39 -29.17
N GLN A 3 -11.61 12.92 -28.82
CA GLN A 3 -11.94 12.60 -27.43
C GLN A 3 -10.99 11.48 -26.96
N ARG A 4 -10.12 11.78 -26.02
CA ARG A 4 -9.25 10.79 -25.38
C ARG A 4 -10.12 9.86 -24.54
N PRO A 5 -9.98 8.53 -24.64
CA PRO A 5 -10.71 7.61 -23.79
C PRO A 5 -10.36 7.84 -22.31
N LEU A 6 -11.36 7.84 -21.44
CA LEU A 6 -11.16 7.87 -20.00
C LEU A 6 -10.55 6.56 -19.54
N LEU A 7 -9.45 6.65 -18.79
CA LEU A 7 -8.78 5.47 -18.24
C LEU A 7 -9.51 5.00 -16.97
N MET A 8 -10.15 3.83 -17.03
CA MET A 8 -10.99 3.27 -15.95
C MET A 8 -10.42 1.99 -15.35
N ILE A 9 -9.10 1.89 -15.26
CA ILE A 9 -8.39 0.77 -14.63
C ILE A 9 -7.79 1.19 -13.29
N PRO A 10 -7.53 0.26 -12.35
CA PRO A 10 -6.98 0.59 -11.03
C PRO A 10 -5.55 1.13 -11.07
N GLY A 11 -4.84 0.96 -12.16
CA GLY A 11 -3.52 1.51 -12.42
C GLY A 11 -2.91 1.02 -13.73
N PRO A 12 -2.14 1.86 -14.45
CA PRO A 12 -1.86 3.27 -14.16
C PRO A 12 -3.10 4.16 -14.25
N VAL A 13 -3.12 5.23 -13.46
CA VAL A 13 -4.22 6.21 -13.43
C VAL A 13 -3.83 7.51 -14.14
N GLU A 14 -4.83 8.28 -14.54
CA GLU A 14 -4.58 9.64 -15.05
C GLU A 14 -4.14 10.56 -13.90
N ILE A 15 -3.15 11.39 -14.19
CA ILE A 15 -2.68 12.42 -13.28
C ILE A 15 -3.23 13.78 -13.67
N SER A 16 -3.40 14.68 -12.71
CA SER A 16 -3.90 16.01 -12.97
C SER A 16 -2.89 16.84 -13.80
N PRO A 17 -3.36 17.83 -14.58
CA PRO A 17 -2.46 18.70 -15.34
C PRO A 17 -1.43 19.42 -14.46
N ALA A 18 -1.77 19.77 -13.22
CA ALA A 18 -0.83 20.39 -12.28
C ALA A 18 0.31 19.45 -11.89
N VAL A 19 0.00 18.17 -11.62
CA VAL A 19 1.02 17.14 -11.32
C VAL A 19 1.88 16.88 -12.56
N GLN A 20 1.28 16.79 -13.75
CA GLN A 20 2.02 16.64 -15.00
C GLN A 20 3.00 17.79 -15.22
N ALA A 21 2.54 19.05 -15.04
CA ALA A 21 3.40 20.22 -15.18
C ALA A 21 4.58 20.22 -14.20
N ALA A 22 4.40 19.70 -12.98
CA ALA A 22 5.48 19.57 -12.02
C ALA A 22 6.53 18.53 -12.46
N HIS A 23 6.09 17.46 -13.14
CA HIS A 23 6.99 16.45 -13.72
C HIS A 23 7.77 16.96 -14.93
N ASP A 24 7.21 17.90 -15.70
CA ASP A 24 7.84 18.47 -16.90
C ASP A 24 8.93 19.51 -16.58
N GLY A 25 9.07 19.87 -15.29
CA GLY A 25 10.09 20.82 -14.81
C GLY A 25 11.51 20.25 -14.83
N PRO A 26 12.53 21.11 -14.68
CA PRO A 26 13.91 20.66 -14.59
C PRO A 26 14.14 19.81 -13.34
N VAL A 27 14.97 18.80 -13.46
CA VAL A 27 15.33 17.92 -12.33
C VAL A 27 16.16 18.74 -11.32
N PRO A 28 15.69 18.92 -10.07
CA PRO A 28 16.44 19.64 -9.05
C PRO A 28 17.64 18.81 -8.56
N GLY A 29 18.66 19.49 -8.04
CA GLY A 29 19.73 18.80 -7.30
C GLY A 29 19.19 18.18 -6.02
N HIS A 30 19.69 17.02 -5.64
CA HIS A 30 19.21 16.27 -4.45
C HIS A 30 19.39 17.04 -3.10
N LEU A 31 20.23 18.08 -3.07
CA LEU A 31 20.42 18.97 -1.91
C LEU A 31 19.86 20.38 -2.17
N ALA A 32 19.10 20.59 -3.23
CA ALA A 32 18.52 21.90 -3.52
C ALA A 32 17.55 22.30 -2.39
N PRO A 33 17.65 23.54 -1.86
CA PRO A 33 16.82 23.97 -0.73
C PRO A 33 15.31 23.90 -1.01
N ASP A 34 14.89 24.21 -2.22
CA ASP A 34 13.51 24.12 -2.66
C ASP A 34 12.99 22.69 -2.70
N LEU A 35 13.81 21.73 -3.14
CA LEU A 35 13.46 20.30 -3.08
C LEU A 35 13.33 19.83 -1.63
N ILE A 36 14.25 20.20 -0.76
CA ILE A 36 14.22 19.82 0.66
C ILE A 36 12.96 20.38 1.32
N GLU A 37 12.59 21.63 1.02
CA GLU A 37 11.39 22.24 1.58
C GLU A 37 10.11 21.57 1.04
N ALA A 38 10.04 21.31 -0.27
CA ALA A 38 8.92 20.59 -0.89
C ALA A 38 8.76 19.19 -0.29
N TYR A 39 9.86 18.46 -0.08
CA TYR A 39 9.83 17.13 0.54
C TYR A 39 9.37 17.18 2.00
N ARG A 40 9.84 18.16 2.76
CA ARG A 40 9.39 18.40 4.15
C ARG A 40 7.90 18.69 4.23
N SER A 41 7.39 19.55 3.35
CA SER A 41 5.96 19.84 3.24
C SER A 41 5.16 18.58 2.91
N ALA A 42 5.63 17.78 1.94
CA ALA A 42 4.97 16.54 1.56
C ALA A 42 4.90 15.53 2.74
N LEU A 43 5.96 15.41 3.55
CA LEU A 43 5.93 14.56 4.75
C LEU A 43 4.94 15.06 5.80
N HIS A 44 4.83 16.38 5.96
CA HIS A 44 3.83 16.99 6.85
C HIS A 44 2.40 16.69 6.36
N ASP A 45 2.14 16.88 5.07
CA ASP A 45 0.84 16.64 4.47
C ASP A 45 0.44 15.16 4.52
N MET A 46 1.39 14.25 4.32
CA MET A 46 1.16 12.80 4.45
C MET A 46 0.78 12.41 5.88
N ARG A 47 1.39 13.04 6.89
CA ARG A 47 1.01 12.80 8.30
C ARG A 47 -0.44 13.20 8.55
N ALA A 48 -0.86 14.36 8.03
CA ALA A 48 -2.23 14.85 8.15
C ALA A 48 -3.22 13.95 7.36
N LEU A 49 -2.87 13.55 6.16
CA LEU A 49 -3.69 12.66 5.31
C LEU A 49 -3.94 11.31 5.97
N TRP A 50 -2.94 10.72 6.59
CA TRP A 50 -3.06 9.44 7.30
C TRP A 50 -3.61 9.56 8.71
N GLN A 51 -3.92 10.77 9.18
CA GLN A 51 -4.35 11.02 10.56
C GLN A 51 -3.38 10.41 11.59
N ALA A 52 -2.11 10.40 11.25
CA ALA A 52 -1.07 9.81 12.07
C ALA A 52 -0.75 10.73 13.27
N PRO A 53 -0.36 10.18 14.43
CA PRO A 53 0.03 10.97 15.58
C PRO A 53 1.27 11.83 15.28
N ALA A 54 1.47 12.89 16.07
CA ALA A 54 2.51 13.89 15.80
C ALA A 54 3.94 13.30 15.81
N GLU A 55 4.15 12.25 16.60
CA GLU A 55 5.40 11.50 16.72
C GLU A 55 5.66 10.52 15.57
N ALA A 56 4.64 10.22 14.76
CA ALA A 56 4.81 9.33 13.62
C ALA A 56 5.70 9.96 12.55
N GLN A 57 6.63 9.18 12.02
CA GLN A 57 7.50 9.60 10.93
C GLN A 57 7.04 9.01 9.61
N PRO A 58 6.44 9.81 8.70
CA PRO A 58 6.13 9.38 7.35
C PRO A 58 7.42 9.19 6.52
N PHE A 59 7.35 8.28 5.56
CA PHE A 59 8.39 8.09 4.55
C PHE A 59 7.76 8.13 3.16
N LEU A 60 8.40 8.83 2.24
CA LEU A 60 8.06 8.83 0.82
C LEU A 60 9.16 8.12 0.06
N VAL A 61 8.85 6.96 -0.47
CA VAL A 61 9.80 6.12 -1.20
C VAL A 61 9.30 5.93 -2.63
N PRO A 62 10.10 6.28 -3.63
CA PRO A 62 9.73 6.02 -5.02
C PRO A 62 9.74 4.52 -5.29
N GLY A 63 8.63 4.00 -5.84
CA GLY A 63 8.54 2.58 -6.12
C GLY A 63 7.15 2.13 -6.56
N SER A 64 7.00 0.83 -6.75
CA SER A 64 5.72 0.22 -7.10
C SER A 64 4.85 -0.03 -5.87
N GLY A 65 3.54 -0.27 -6.08
CA GLY A 65 2.66 -0.77 -5.02
C GLY A 65 3.13 -2.09 -4.41
N THR A 66 3.79 -2.95 -5.19
CA THR A 66 4.40 -4.17 -4.67
C THR A 66 5.55 -3.88 -3.71
N LEU A 67 6.36 -2.85 -3.97
CA LEU A 67 7.37 -2.41 -3.02
C LEU A 67 6.74 -1.92 -1.70
N ALA A 68 5.65 -1.17 -1.78
CA ALA A 68 4.94 -0.73 -0.58
C ALA A 68 4.40 -1.92 0.26
N MET A 69 3.88 -2.96 -0.40
CA MET A 69 3.45 -4.19 0.26
C MET A 69 4.62 -4.92 0.92
N ASP A 70 5.75 -5.02 0.23
CA ASP A 70 6.97 -5.65 0.74
C ASP A 70 7.57 -4.89 1.94
N MET A 71 7.61 -3.56 1.86
CA MET A 71 8.01 -2.70 2.97
C MET A 71 7.10 -2.87 4.20
N ALA A 72 5.77 -2.96 3.98
CA ALA A 72 4.83 -3.21 5.07
C ALA A 72 5.10 -4.57 5.72
N ALA A 73 5.23 -5.64 4.93
CA ALA A 73 5.53 -6.98 5.44
C ALA A 73 6.84 -7.00 6.22
N ALA A 74 7.92 -6.43 5.67
CA ALA A 74 9.24 -6.38 6.31
C ALA A 74 9.26 -5.66 7.67
N ASN A 75 8.29 -4.78 7.94
CA ASN A 75 8.20 -4.02 9.19
C ASN A 75 7.14 -4.56 10.16
N LEU A 76 6.20 -5.37 9.68
CA LEU A 76 5.05 -5.81 10.49
C LEU A 76 5.13 -7.28 10.90
N VAL A 77 5.86 -8.11 10.15
CA VAL A 77 5.96 -9.55 10.45
C VAL A 77 7.40 -10.03 10.42
N GLY A 78 7.65 -11.08 11.20
CA GLY A 78 8.89 -11.85 11.23
C GLY A 78 8.65 -13.35 11.06
N PRO A 79 9.72 -14.16 11.08
CA PRO A 79 9.60 -15.61 10.99
C PRO A 79 8.73 -16.20 12.11
N GLY A 80 7.68 -16.93 11.72
CA GLY A 80 6.73 -17.56 12.63
C GLY A 80 5.57 -16.70 13.09
N ASP A 81 5.55 -15.41 12.73
CA ASP A 81 4.39 -14.55 13.01
C ASP A 81 3.18 -15.00 12.19
N ARG A 82 2.01 -14.88 12.78
CA ARG A 82 0.74 -15.27 12.15
C ARG A 82 0.05 -14.07 11.52
N ALA A 83 -0.40 -14.24 10.28
CA ALA A 83 -1.07 -13.20 9.53
C ALA A 83 -2.32 -13.75 8.83
N LEU A 84 -3.42 -13.00 8.87
CA LEU A 84 -4.63 -13.33 8.13
C LEU A 84 -4.82 -12.34 6.98
N VAL A 85 -4.94 -12.87 5.77
CA VAL A 85 -5.19 -12.09 4.56
C VAL A 85 -6.64 -12.29 4.11
N VAL A 86 -7.38 -11.19 4.00
CA VAL A 86 -8.73 -11.20 3.43
C VAL A 86 -8.61 -11.10 1.91
N GLY A 87 -8.92 -12.21 1.24
CA GLY A 87 -8.74 -12.38 -0.20
C GLY A 87 -9.86 -11.74 -1.01
N THR A 88 -9.55 -10.64 -1.70
CA THR A 88 -10.49 -9.92 -2.57
C THR A 88 -10.03 -9.86 -4.02
N GLY A 89 -8.92 -10.50 -4.37
CA GLY A 89 -8.39 -10.58 -5.72
C GLY A 89 -6.86 -10.63 -5.77
N TYR A 90 -6.29 -10.36 -6.94
CA TYR A 90 -4.88 -10.53 -7.27
C TYR A 90 -3.90 -9.95 -6.23
N PHE A 91 -4.16 -8.73 -5.72
CA PHE A 91 -3.23 -8.10 -4.79
C PHE A 91 -3.28 -8.71 -3.38
N SER A 92 -4.38 -9.30 -2.97
CA SER A 92 -4.43 -10.05 -1.72
C SER A 92 -3.64 -11.36 -1.81
N ASP A 93 -3.68 -12.04 -2.95
CA ASP A 93 -2.84 -13.23 -3.21
C ASP A 93 -1.35 -12.85 -3.16
N ARG A 94 -1.01 -11.72 -3.81
CA ARG A 94 0.34 -11.17 -3.77
C ARG A 94 0.79 -10.81 -2.35
N MET A 95 -0.09 -10.22 -1.54
CA MET A 95 0.23 -9.90 -0.13
C MET A 95 0.50 -11.15 0.69
N ALA A 96 -0.31 -12.19 0.54
CA ALA A 96 -0.09 -13.46 1.21
C ALA A 96 1.26 -14.10 0.82
N GLU A 97 1.63 -14.02 -0.45
CA GLU A 97 2.94 -14.50 -0.93
C GLU A 97 4.10 -13.71 -0.30
N ILE A 98 3.98 -12.38 -0.25
CA ILE A 98 5.01 -11.52 0.34
C ILE A 98 5.17 -11.82 1.83
N LEU A 99 4.08 -11.91 2.60
CA LEU A 99 4.13 -12.25 4.02
C LEU A 99 4.85 -13.58 4.27
N ARG A 100 4.55 -14.61 3.46
CA ARG A 100 5.23 -15.92 3.55
C ARG A 100 6.71 -15.83 3.23
N ARG A 101 7.12 -14.97 2.29
CA ARG A 101 8.55 -14.72 1.98
C ARG A 101 9.29 -14.10 3.15
N HIS A 102 8.61 -13.29 3.96
CA HIS A 102 9.15 -12.74 5.22
C HIS A 102 9.07 -13.72 6.39
N GLY A 103 8.62 -14.96 6.13
CA GLY A 103 8.60 -16.04 7.11
C GLY A 103 7.32 -16.12 7.96
N ALA A 104 6.31 -15.30 7.66
CA ALA A 104 5.05 -15.36 8.37
C ALA A 104 4.21 -16.60 7.95
N ASP A 105 3.47 -17.15 8.89
CA ASP A 105 2.39 -18.11 8.64
C ASP A 105 1.14 -17.32 8.20
N ALA A 106 0.99 -17.14 6.88
CA ALA A 106 -0.08 -16.34 6.30
C ALA A 106 -1.25 -17.25 5.86
N ALA A 107 -2.29 -17.24 6.67
CA ALA A 107 -3.59 -17.83 6.33
C ALA A 107 -4.37 -16.90 5.41
N MET A 108 -5.32 -17.45 4.65
CA MET A 108 -6.13 -16.70 3.72
C MET A 108 -7.60 -17.08 3.85
N VAL A 109 -8.48 -16.08 3.82
CA VAL A 109 -9.93 -16.26 3.69
C VAL A 109 -10.42 -15.49 2.47
N SER A 110 -11.12 -16.17 1.56
CA SER A 110 -11.53 -15.62 0.28
C SER A 110 -13.00 -15.90 0.01
N ALA A 111 -13.60 -15.12 -0.88
CA ALA A 111 -14.92 -15.35 -1.44
C ALA A 111 -14.81 -15.56 -2.97
N GLU A 112 -15.92 -15.95 -3.59
CA GLU A 112 -16.03 -16.01 -5.04
C GLU A 112 -15.70 -14.66 -5.70
N PRO A 113 -15.05 -14.62 -6.85
CA PRO A 113 -14.73 -13.39 -7.55
C PRO A 113 -15.93 -12.45 -7.70
N GLY A 114 -15.74 -11.19 -7.35
CA GLY A 114 -16.80 -10.17 -7.39
C GLY A 114 -17.73 -10.15 -6.19
N ARG A 115 -17.47 -10.96 -5.15
CA ARG A 115 -18.21 -10.93 -3.89
C ARG A 115 -17.29 -10.54 -2.73
N PRO A 116 -17.81 -9.78 -1.73
CA PRO A 116 -17.07 -9.53 -0.51
C PRO A 116 -16.96 -10.81 0.33
N VAL A 117 -15.88 -10.92 1.09
CA VAL A 117 -15.76 -11.98 2.12
C VAL A 117 -16.72 -11.66 3.26
N ALA A 118 -17.48 -12.65 3.72
CA ALA A 118 -18.39 -12.48 4.85
C ALA A 118 -17.61 -12.20 6.14
N LEU A 119 -18.09 -11.27 6.95
CA LEU A 119 -17.42 -10.89 8.20
C LEU A 119 -17.31 -12.07 9.18
N GLU A 120 -18.31 -12.93 9.20
CA GLU A 120 -18.36 -14.14 10.02
C GLU A 120 -17.22 -15.10 9.65
N ALA A 121 -16.96 -15.31 8.35
CA ALA A 121 -15.85 -16.14 7.88
C ALA A 121 -14.48 -15.54 8.25
N VAL A 122 -14.35 -14.22 8.25
CA VAL A 122 -13.12 -13.55 8.70
C VAL A 122 -12.91 -13.76 10.20
N LYS A 123 -13.96 -13.62 11.02
CA LYS A 123 -13.89 -13.81 12.47
C LYS A 123 -13.52 -15.26 12.82
N GLU A 124 -14.25 -16.21 12.26
CA GLU A 124 -14.01 -17.66 12.45
C GLU A 124 -12.56 -18.03 12.10
N ARG A 125 -12.09 -17.60 10.93
CA ARG A 125 -10.72 -17.87 10.50
C ARG A 125 -9.67 -17.18 11.36
N SER A 126 -9.96 -16.00 11.89
CA SER A 126 -9.09 -15.27 12.82
C SER A 126 -8.98 -16.00 14.17
N GLU A 127 -10.10 -16.50 14.70
CA GLU A 127 -10.14 -17.25 15.96
C GLU A 127 -9.42 -18.59 15.84
N GLU A 128 -9.64 -19.35 14.77
CA GLU A 128 -8.91 -20.59 14.49
C GLU A 128 -7.40 -20.34 14.43
N HIS A 129 -6.99 -19.30 13.71
CA HIS A 129 -5.59 -18.94 13.54
C HIS A 129 -4.94 -18.43 14.83
N THR A 130 -5.72 -17.99 15.83
CA THR A 130 -5.24 -17.53 17.14
C THR A 130 -5.23 -18.64 18.18
N SER A 131 -6.15 -19.60 18.11
CA SER A 131 -6.36 -20.64 19.13
C SER A 131 -5.38 -21.80 19.09
N GLU A 132 -4.52 -21.87 18.07
CA GLU A 132 -3.45 -22.89 17.97
C GLU A 132 -2.14 -22.48 18.70
N LEU A 133 -2.21 -21.45 19.54
CA LEU A 133 -1.16 -21.03 20.47
C LEU A 133 -1.35 -21.71 21.83
#